data_184eeb1b1b312e812c521d6c3dbc7576
#
_entry.id   184eeb1b1b312e812c521d6c3dbc7576
#
_cell.length_a   1.000
_cell.length_b   1.000
_cell.length_c   1.000
_cell.angle_alpha   90.00
_cell.angle_beta   90.00
_cell.angle_gamma   90.00
#
_symmetry.space_group_name_H-M   'P 1'
#
loop_
_entity.id
_entity.type
_entity.pdbx_description
1 polymer ?
#
loop_
_entity_poly.entity_id
_entity_poly.type
_entity_poly.pdbx_seq_one_letter_code
_entity_poly.pdbx_strand_id
1 'polypeptide(L)'
;MIALVDVNNFYVSCERLFNRSLEHVPVVVLSNNDGCIISRSNEAKALGIKMGMPFFQAQDLIKKNHVHVYSSNYPLYADMSNRVMQLLAYLSQDQEIYSIDESFLKINQKNYLLHGQHIRATVLKNVGLPVCVGIAKTKTLAKLANYMAKKYPMFNGVVCFSETNPKTLTKLMCEISVGELWGVGVRLKKRLNELGILTVHDLKTASAKWMKQMFSINIERMVYELNGIQCYPIESIKPDQKQIVCSRSFGQKINRYEDMADAVATFVQRASIKLRKQRLTAKQMTLFMRNNPFSSKHRIQHVIRLQHYDYTDNHQQLLRLAMHGLEKIYHQGIDYHKAGIVLGDLRRSINLNQDYSARPQWHHLSNTIDAIRDKYHANIIMSGWQSKDGKWNMKQSNKSFRFTTSWQELLEAS
;
A
#
# COMPACT_ATOMS: atom_id res chain seq x y z
N MET A 1 -2.76 -0.28 -26.19
CA MET A 1 -2.18 -1.30 -25.29
C MET A 1 -2.07 -0.74 -23.87
N ILE A 2 -1.95 -1.63 -22.89
CA ILE A 2 -1.73 -1.27 -21.47
C ILE A 2 -0.32 -1.71 -21.10
N ALA A 3 0.47 -0.79 -20.54
CA ALA A 3 1.74 -1.11 -19.90
C ALA A 3 1.59 -1.06 -18.38
N LEU A 4 2.13 -2.05 -17.68
CA LEU A 4 2.41 -1.96 -16.25
C LEU A 4 3.88 -1.63 -16.07
N VAL A 5 4.17 -0.55 -15.39
CA VAL A 5 5.52 -0.19 -14.91
C VAL A 5 5.57 -0.46 -13.43
N ASP A 6 6.57 -1.21 -12.99
CA ASP A 6 6.72 -1.65 -11.59
C ASP A 6 8.19 -1.50 -11.16
N VAL A 7 8.41 -0.82 -10.06
CA VAL A 7 9.76 -0.58 -9.50
C VAL A 7 10.28 -1.83 -8.81
N ASN A 8 11.42 -2.33 -9.26
CA ASN A 8 12.01 -3.56 -8.74
C ASN A 8 12.44 -3.40 -7.28
N ASN A 9 11.94 -4.30 -6.38
CA ASN A 9 12.30 -4.28 -4.96
C ASN A 9 12.21 -2.89 -4.33
N PHE A 10 11.16 -2.15 -4.60
CA PHE A 10 11.03 -0.70 -4.45
C PHE A 10 11.70 -0.13 -3.19
N TYR A 11 11.34 -0.58 -1.98
CA TYR A 11 11.91 -0.01 -0.76
C TYR A 11 13.42 -0.24 -0.65
N VAL A 12 13.90 -1.43 -1.00
CA VAL A 12 15.33 -1.72 -1.03
C VAL A 12 16.04 -0.85 -2.08
N SER A 13 15.43 -0.66 -3.24
CA SER A 13 15.99 0.20 -4.29
C SER A 13 16.06 1.66 -3.88
N CYS A 14 15.10 2.14 -3.09
CA CYS A 14 15.17 3.47 -2.48
C CYS A 14 16.35 3.59 -1.49
N GLU A 15 16.58 2.59 -0.63
CA GLU A 15 17.72 2.60 0.30
C GLU A 15 19.07 2.56 -0.46
N ARG A 16 19.18 1.73 -1.50
CA ARG A 16 20.37 1.61 -2.34
C ARG A 16 20.72 2.91 -3.08
N LEU A 17 19.71 3.68 -3.50
CA LEU A 17 19.91 4.93 -4.22
C LEU A 17 20.73 5.94 -3.40
N PHE A 18 20.54 5.98 -2.08
CA PHE A 18 21.22 6.89 -1.17
C PHE A 18 22.40 6.25 -0.43
N ASN A 19 22.62 4.94 -0.59
CA ASN A 19 23.74 4.24 -0.01
C ASN A 19 24.28 3.17 -0.96
N ARG A 20 25.31 3.53 -1.73
CA ARG A 20 25.94 2.64 -2.72
C ARG A 20 26.61 1.41 -2.11
N SER A 21 27.00 1.45 -0.84
CA SER A 21 27.57 0.26 -0.18
C SER A 21 26.60 -0.92 -0.09
N LEU A 22 25.30 -0.67 -0.35
CA LEU A 22 24.25 -1.68 -0.39
C LEU A 22 24.13 -2.36 -1.77
N GLU A 23 24.88 -1.94 -2.77
CA GLU A 23 24.88 -2.59 -4.08
C GLU A 23 25.45 -4.01 -3.96
N HIS A 24 24.77 -4.97 -4.60
CA HIS A 24 25.17 -6.40 -4.64
C HIS A 24 25.25 -7.12 -3.27
N VAL A 25 24.80 -6.50 -2.17
CA VAL A 25 24.71 -7.15 -0.87
C VAL A 25 23.25 -7.46 -0.49
N PRO A 26 23.00 -8.46 0.38
CA PRO A 26 21.65 -8.79 0.79
C PRO A 26 21.07 -7.69 1.70
N VAL A 27 19.92 -7.14 1.33
CA VAL A 27 19.21 -6.06 2.03
C VAL A 27 17.74 -6.44 2.21
N VAL A 28 17.18 -6.14 3.37
CA VAL A 28 15.76 -6.27 3.66
C VAL A 28 15.21 -5.00 4.31
N VAL A 29 13.94 -4.70 4.02
CA VAL A 29 13.19 -3.63 4.68
C VAL A 29 12.03 -4.24 5.45
N LEU A 30 11.85 -3.79 6.69
CA LEU A 30 10.85 -4.28 7.63
C LEU A 30 9.56 -3.45 7.56
N SER A 31 8.46 -4.07 7.94
CA SER A 31 7.16 -3.43 8.09
C SER A 31 7.08 -2.59 9.39
N ASN A 32 5.90 -2.02 9.66
CA ASN A 32 5.62 -1.35 10.93
C ASN A 32 6.06 -2.19 12.13
N ASN A 33 6.65 -1.54 13.12
CA ASN A 33 7.19 -2.14 14.35
C ASN A 33 8.30 -3.18 14.10
N ASP A 34 8.99 -3.08 12.97
CA ASP A 34 10.03 -4.04 12.55
C ASP A 34 9.54 -5.51 12.57
N GLY A 35 8.24 -5.71 12.28
CA GLY A 35 7.57 -6.99 12.50
C GLY A 35 7.85 -8.04 11.44
N CYS A 36 7.73 -7.69 10.16
CA CYS A 36 7.85 -8.62 9.03
C CYS A 36 8.66 -7.99 7.89
N ILE A 37 9.27 -8.82 7.07
CA ILE A 37 10.03 -8.41 5.89
C ILE A 37 9.05 -8.08 4.76
N ILE A 38 9.07 -6.82 4.26
CA ILE A 38 8.17 -6.32 3.22
C ILE A 38 8.88 -5.93 1.91
N SER A 39 10.20 -5.83 1.91
CA SER A 39 10.99 -5.69 0.69
C SER A 39 12.33 -6.42 0.85
N ARG A 40 12.86 -6.95 -0.24
CA ARG A 40 14.07 -7.77 -0.23
C ARG A 40 14.85 -7.56 -1.51
N SER A 41 16.16 -7.43 -1.41
CA SER A 41 17.05 -7.49 -2.57
C SER A 41 17.05 -8.88 -3.22
N ASN A 42 17.58 -8.99 -4.44
CA ASN A 42 17.67 -10.30 -5.11
C ASN A 42 18.63 -11.24 -4.38
N GLU A 43 19.68 -10.72 -3.79
CA GLU A 43 20.64 -11.44 -2.95
C GLU A 43 19.94 -12.00 -1.70
N ALA A 44 19.09 -11.19 -1.04
CA ALA A 44 18.30 -11.66 0.11
C ALA A 44 17.26 -12.72 -0.29
N LYS A 45 16.67 -12.64 -1.50
CA LYS A 45 15.79 -13.69 -2.03
C LYS A 45 16.54 -14.98 -2.29
N ALA A 46 17.76 -14.92 -2.81
CA ALA A 46 18.62 -16.09 -3.06
C ALA A 46 18.99 -16.82 -1.77
N LEU A 47 19.08 -16.12 -0.65
CA LEU A 47 19.27 -16.71 0.68
C LEU A 47 18.00 -17.39 1.24
N GLY A 48 16.90 -17.40 0.51
CA GLY A 48 15.63 -18.04 0.95
C GLY A 48 14.76 -17.16 1.85
N ILE A 49 15.08 -15.88 2.05
CA ILE A 49 14.24 -14.95 2.81
C ILE A 49 12.91 -14.72 2.06
N LYS A 50 11.76 -15.00 2.68
CA LYS A 50 10.43 -14.93 2.04
C LYS A 50 9.74 -13.59 2.34
N MET A 51 8.87 -13.14 1.40
CA MET A 51 7.99 -11.98 1.62
C MET A 51 7.02 -12.26 2.77
N GLY A 52 6.86 -11.27 3.67
CA GLY A 52 6.00 -11.42 4.84
C GLY A 52 6.59 -12.27 5.96
N MET A 53 7.83 -12.78 5.82
CA MET A 53 8.50 -13.55 6.85
C MET A 53 8.63 -12.70 8.12
N PRO A 54 8.18 -13.19 9.31
CA PRO A 54 8.40 -12.48 10.57
C PRO A 54 9.89 -12.26 10.83
N PHE A 55 10.26 -11.05 11.24
CA PHE A 55 11.66 -10.70 11.42
C PHE A 55 12.37 -11.62 12.44
N PHE A 56 11.69 -11.98 13.53
CA PHE A 56 12.26 -12.88 14.54
C PHE A 56 12.61 -14.28 14.00
N GLN A 57 11.88 -14.77 12.97
CA GLN A 57 12.17 -16.05 12.32
C GLN A 57 13.34 -15.94 11.32
N ALA A 58 13.65 -14.74 10.85
CA ALA A 58 14.74 -14.51 9.91
C ALA A 58 16.07 -14.16 10.60
N GLN A 59 16.08 -13.91 11.91
CA GLN A 59 17.25 -13.35 12.62
C GLN A 59 18.52 -14.17 12.46
N ASP A 60 18.45 -15.50 12.56
CA ASP A 60 19.62 -16.36 12.43
C ASP A 60 20.20 -16.32 11.01
N LEU A 61 19.30 -16.36 10.01
CA LEU A 61 19.68 -16.27 8.61
C LEU A 61 20.30 -14.90 8.27
N ILE A 62 19.75 -13.83 8.84
CA ILE A 62 20.21 -12.45 8.70
C ILE A 62 21.60 -12.29 9.30
N LYS A 63 21.82 -12.76 10.53
CA LYS A 63 23.13 -12.70 11.21
C LYS A 63 24.19 -13.50 10.47
N LYS A 64 23.88 -14.76 10.10
CA LYS A 64 24.81 -15.66 9.40
C LYS A 64 25.29 -15.11 8.06
N ASN A 65 24.44 -14.39 7.33
CA ASN A 65 24.74 -13.89 5.98
C ASN A 65 24.96 -12.38 5.92
N HIS A 66 25.16 -11.71 7.05
CA HIS A 66 25.40 -10.26 7.14
C HIS A 66 24.37 -9.43 6.34
N VAL A 67 23.08 -9.79 6.43
CA VAL A 67 22.00 -9.09 5.71
C VAL A 67 21.77 -7.72 6.34
N HIS A 68 21.81 -6.68 5.53
CA HIS A 68 21.48 -5.32 5.96
C HIS A 68 19.98 -5.18 6.20
N VAL A 69 19.60 -4.63 7.35
CA VAL A 69 18.21 -4.51 7.80
C VAL A 69 17.84 -3.04 7.97
N TYR A 70 16.77 -2.62 7.32
CA TYR A 70 16.19 -1.29 7.46
C TYR A 70 14.76 -1.36 7.99
N SER A 71 14.39 -0.42 8.85
CA SER A 71 12.99 -0.14 9.16
C SER A 71 12.36 0.65 8.01
N SER A 72 11.04 0.53 7.81
CA SER A 72 10.36 1.26 6.74
C SER A 72 10.49 2.78 6.89
N ASN A 73 11.00 3.46 5.87
CA ASN A 73 11.09 4.92 5.77
C ASN A 73 10.03 5.46 4.79
N TYR A 74 8.75 5.40 5.22
CA TYR A 74 7.63 5.79 4.35
C TYR A 74 7.68 7.22 3.79
N PRO A 75 8.19 8.25 4.50
CA PRO A 75 8.37 9.57 3.90
C PRO A 75 9.28 9.55 2.68
N LEU A 76 10.46 8.91 2.78
CA LEU A 76 11.37 8.72 1.66
C LEU A 76 10.72 7.96 0.51
N TYR A 77 10.08 6.82 0.82
CA TYR A 77 9.47 5.98 -0.21
C TYR A 77 8.29 6.68 -0.91
N ALA A 78 7.51 7.47 -0.19
CA ALA A 78 6.42 8.26 -0.78
C ALA A 78 6.94 9.33 -1.73
N ASP A 79 8.03 10.03 -1.39
CA ASP A 79 8.65 11.03 -2.26
C ASP A 79 9.22 10.38 -3.52
N MET A 80 9.97 9.28 -3.37
CA MET A 80 10.53 8.54 -4.51
C MET A 80 9.44 7.97 -5.43
N SER A 81 8.35 7.45 -4.85
CA SER A 81 7.17 7.04 -5.61
C SER A 81 6.58 8.20 -6.41
N ASN A 82 6.36 9.36 -5.77
CA ASN A 82 5.82 10.54 -6.43
C ASN A 82 6.68 10.98 -7.63
N ARG A 83 8.00 10.96 -7.51
CA ARG A 83 8.92 11.28 -8.62
C ARG A 83 8.76 10.31 -9.78
N VAL A 84 8.68 8.99 -9.51
CA VAL A 84 8.41 7.99 -10.56
C VAL A 84 7.05 8.24 -11.20
N MET A 85 5.98 8.40 -10.41
CA MET A 85 4.62 8.57 -10.93
C MET A 85 4.46 9.85 -11.74
N GLN A 86 5.07 10.97 -11.33
CA GLN A 86 5.10 12.22 -12.10
C GLN A 86 5.83 12.02 -13.44
N LEU A 87 7.00 11.38 -13.43
CA LEU A 87 7.73 11.09 -14.66
C LEU A 87 6.92 10.22 -15.62
N LEU A 88 6.25 9.18 -15.10
CA LEU A 88 5.39 8.32 -15.92
C LEU A 88 4.18 9.05 -16.50
N ALA A 89 3.64 10.06 -15.81
CA ALA A 89 2.57 10.91 -16.32
C ALA A 89 2.98 11.71 -17.56
N TYR A 90 4.25 12.11 -17.69
CA TYR A 90 4.77 12.74 -18.90
C TYR A 90 4.94 11.78 -20.08
N LEU A 91 5.11 10.48 -19.80
CA LEU A 91 5.34 9.45 -20.83
C LEU A 91 4.05 8.81 -21.35
N SER A 92 2.89 9.12 -20.77
CA SER A 92 1.60 8.55 -21.16
C SER A 92 0.46 9.54 -20.94
N GLN A 93 -0.53 9.54 -21.85
CA GLN A 93 -1.73 10.39 -21.73
C GLN A 93 -2.67 9.94 -20.61
N ASP A 94 -2.81 8.61 -20.41
CA ASP A 94 -3.68 8.00 -19.39
C ASP A 94 -2.83 7.18 -18.43
N GLN A 95 -2.87 7.53 -17.16
CA GLN A 95 -2.17 6.85 -16.07
C GLN A 95 -3.13 6.45 -14.95
N GLU A 96 -2.97 5.23 -14.46
CA GLU A 96 -3.57 4.77 -13.21
C GLU A 96 -2.48 4.39 -12.23
N ILE A 97 -2.31 5.17 -11.17
CA ILE A 97 -1.42 4.83 -10.05
C ILE A 97 -2.08 3.73 -9.23
N TYR A 98 -1.61 2.49 -9.43
CA TYR A 98 -2.18 1.31 -8.80
C TYR A 98 -1.67 1.09 -7.37
N SER A 99 -0.37 1.27 -7.15
CA SER A 99 0.27 1.17 -5.84
C SER A 99 1.39 2.20 -5.67
N ILE A 100 2.16 2.12 -4.59
CA ILE A 100 3.31 2.99 -4.34
C ILE A 100 4.45 2.75 -5.35
N ASP A 101 4.50 1.57 -5.96
CA ASP A 101 5.57 1.10 -6.86
C ASP A 101 5.09 0.67 -8.24
N GLU A 102 3.78 0.66 -8.49
CA GLU A 102 3.18 0.19 -9.75
C GLU A 102 2.24 1.23 -10.37
N SER A 103 2.34 1.39 -11.68
CA SER A 103 1.44 2.26 -12.46
C SER A 103 1.06 1.61 -13.79
N PHE A 104 -0.24 1.64 -14.13
CA PHE A 104 -0.72 1.30 -15.47
C PHE A 104 -0.71 2.54 -16.35
N LEU A 105 -0.21 2.37 -17.57
CA LEU A 105 -0.14 3.41 -18.60
C LEU A 105 -0.87 2.94 -19.85
N LYS A 106 -1.58 3.84 -20.53
CA LYS A 106 -2.12 3.59 -21.86
C LYS A 106 -1.08 3.94 -22.92
N ILE A 107 -0.72 2.98 -23.74
CA ILE A 107 0.23 3.18 -24.83
C ILE A 107 -0.50 3.15 -26.17
N ASN A 108 -0.42 4.25 -26.92
CA ASN A 108 -1.03 4.42 -28.23
C ASN A 108 0.01 4.37 -29.37
N GLN A 109 1.30 4.39 -29.05
CA GLN A 109 2.40 4.40 -30.01
C GLN A 109 2.63 3.01 -30.62
N LYS A 110 3.18 2.95 -31.84
CA LYS A 110 3.70 1.72 -32.45
C LYS A 110 5.08 1.37 -31.84
N ASN A 111 5.56 0.14 -31.99
CA ASN A 111 6.81 -0.37 -31.42
C ASN A 111 6.78 -0.39 -29.87
N TYR A 112 5.85 -1.14 -29.33
CA TYR A 112 5.59 -1.22 -27.88
C TYR A 112 6.81 -1.66 -27.08
N LEU A 113 7.60 -2.62 -27.58
CA LEU A 113 8.80 -3.10 -26.90
C LEU A 113 9.82 -1.98 -26.75
N LEU A 114 10.11 -1.24 -27.84
CA LEU A 114 11.03 -0.11 -27.82
C LEU A 114 10.55 0.99 -26.86
N HIS A 115 9.25 1.26 -26.87
CA HIS A 115 8.65 2.23 -25.93
C HIS A 115 8.80 1.78 -24.46
N GLY A 116 8.60 0.50 -24.17
CA GLY A 116 8.84 -0.07 -22.84
C GLY A 116 10.31 0.05 -22.40
N GLN A 117 11.26 -0.18 -23.31
CA GLN A 117 12.69 0.03 -23.07
C GLN A 117 13.02 1.51 -22.80
N HIS A 118 12.39 2.42 -23.53
CA HIS A 118 12.53 3.86 -23.32
C HIS A 118 12.01 4.28 -21.95
N ILE A 119 10.82 3.80 -21.52
CA ILE A 119 10.28 4.06 -20.17
C ILE A 119 11.29 3.59 -19.12
N ARG A 120 11.80 2.37 -19.24
CA ARG A 120 12.77 1.78 -18.30
C ARG A 120 14.05 2.61 -18.20
N ALA A 121 14.63 2.99 -19.33
CA ALA A 121 15.83 3.82 -19.39
C ALA A 121 15.60 5.22 -18.80
N THR A 122 14.45 5.82 -19.11
CA THR A 122 14.09 7.18 -18.66
C THR A 122 13.89 7.20 -17.14
N VAL A 123 13.19 6.23 -16.55
CA VAL A 123 13.01 6.15 -15.08
C VAL A 123 14.35 5.92 -14.39
N LEU A 124 15.18 5.02 -14.90
CA LEU A 124 16.50 4.77 -14.32
C LEU A 124 17.40 6.01 -14.39
N LYS A 125 17.41 6.71 -15.53
CA LYS A 125 18.24 7.92 -15.73
C LYS A 125 17.80 9.09 -14.85
N ASN A 126 16.48 9.33 -14.72
CA ASN A 126 15.98 10.56 -14.08
C ASN A 126 15.65 10.38 -12.60
N VAL A 127 15.34 9.17 -12.15
CA VAL A 127 14.95 8.89 -10.75
C VAL A 127 15.96 7.95 -10.06
N GLY A 128 16.77 7.21 -10.83
CA GLY A 128 17.75 6.25 -10.30
C GLY A 128 17.15 4.92 -9.86
N LEU A 129 15.87 4.67 -10.10
CA LEU A 129 15.20 3.45 -9.69
C LEU A 129 15.02 2.48 -10.87
N PRO A 130 15.38 1.19 -10.71
CA PRO A 130 15.19 0.18 -11.75
C PRO A 130 13.72 -0.24 -11.83
N VAL A 131 13.16 -0.28 -13.04
CA VAL A 131 11.79 -0.74 -13.28
C VAL A 131 11.75 -1.89 -14.27
N CYS A 132 10.68 -2.72 -14.19
CA CYS A 132 10.30 -3.65 -15.25
C CYS A 132 8.99 -3.19 -15.88
N VAL A 133 8.82 -3.49 -17.17
CA VAL A 133 7.66 -3.07 -17.96
C VAL A 133 7.02 -4.27 -18.63
N GLY A 134 5.73 -4.48 -18.35
CA GLY A 134 4.93 -5.50 -19.00
C GLY A 134 3.82 -4.88 -19.85
N ILE A 135 3.76 -5.20 -21.14
CA ILE A 135 2.84 -4.58 -22.12
C ILE A 135 1.91 -5.64 -22.70
N ALA A 136 0.61 -5.40 -22.62
CA ALA A 136 -0.40 -6.29 -23.17
C ALA A 136 -1.73 -5.60 -23.45
N LYS A 137 -2.74 -6.34 -23.96
CA LYS A 137 -4.09 -5.82 -24.23
C LYS A 137 -4.91 -5.53 -22.99
N THR A 138 -4.65 -6.24 -21.89
CA THR A 138 -5.43 -6.16 -20.65
C THR A 138 -4.53 -5.98 -19.43
N LYS A 139 -5.09 -5.51 -18.32
CA LYS A 139 -4.33 -5.33 -17.07
C LYS A 139 -3.75 -6.65 -16.52
N THR A 140 -4.54 -7.73 -16.56
CA THR A 140 -4.08 -9.05 -16.11
C THR A 140 -2.91 -9.56 -16.94
N LEU A 141 -3.00 -9.43 -18.26
CA LEU A 141 -1.89 -9.80 -19.16
C LEU A 141 -0.68 -8.86 -18.97
N ALA A 142 -0.87 -7.57 -18.75
CA ALA A 142 0.24 -6.63 -18.49
C ALA A 142 0.98 -6.97 -17.18
N LYS A 143 0.25 -7.36 -16.12
CA LYS A 143 0.86 -7.87 -14.88
C LYS A 143 1.60 -9.19 -15.09
N LEU A 144 1.07 -10.10 -15.87
CA LEU A 144 1.75 -11.35 -16.23
C LEU A 144 3.01 -11.07 -17.06
N ALA A 145 2.94 -10.14 -18.02
CA ALA A 145 4.11 -9.71 -18.82
C ALA A 145 5.20 -9.10 -17.92
N ASN A 146 4.81 -8.27 -16.94
CA ASN A 146 5.75 -7.69 -15.97
C ASN A 146 6.38 -8.77 -15.07
N TYR A 147 5.61 -9.76 -14.62
CA TYR A 147 6.13 -10.92 -13.90
C TYR A 147 7.19 -11.68 -14.74
N MET A 148 6.91 -11.92 -16.03
CA MET A 148 7.86 -12.55 -16.95
C MET A 148 9.11 -11.68 -17.13
N ALA A 149 8.96 -10.37 -17.28
CA ALA A 149 10.07 -9.41 -17.40
C ALA A 149 11.03 -9.43 -16.20
N LYS A 150 10.48 -9.65 -14.99
CA LYS A 150 11.26 -9.76 -13.74
C LYS A 150 11.93 -11.12 -13.58
N LYS A 151 11.25 -12.19 -13.99
CA LYS A 151 11.68 -13.57 -13.73
C LYS A 151 12.67 -14.09 -14.75
N TYR A 152 12.52 -13.72 -16.02
CA TYR A 152 13.31 -14.28 -17.12
C TYR A 152 14.29 -13.24 -17.68
N PRO A 153 15.61 -13.39 -17.44
CA PRO A 153 16.63 -12.43 -17.87
C PRO A 153 16.66 -12.18 -19.39
N MET A 154 16.24 -13.14 -20.19
CA MET A 154 16.17 -13.04 -21.65
C MET A 154 15.35 -11.85 -22.16
N PHE A 155 14.41 -11.34 -21.35
CA PHE A 155 13.56 -10.20 -21.71
C PHE A 155 14.16 -8.85 -21.32
N ASN A 156 15.29 -8.82 -20.65
CA ASN A 156 15.96 -7.59 -20.22
C ASN A 156 15.01 -6.56 -19.56
N GLY A 157 14.09 -7.07 -18.73
CA GLY A 157 13.16 -6.24 -17.94
C GLY A 157 11.96 -5.67 -18.70
N VAL A 158 11.74 -6.04 -19.97
CA VAL A 158 10.58 -5.59 -20.76
C VAL A 158 9.98 -6.75 -21.53
N VAL A 159 8.66 -6.96 -21.39
CA VAL A 159 7.90 -7.96 -22.17
C VAL A 159 6.70 -7.28 -22.81
N CYS A 160 6.56 -7.47 -24.13
CA CYS A 160 5.36 -7.06 -24.88
C CYS A 160 4.72 -8.31 -25.50
N PHE A 161 3.49 -8.63 -25.10
CA PHE A 161 2.80 -9.83 -25.56
C PHE A 161 2.51 -9.84 -27.06
N SER A 162 2.25 -8.67 -27.68
CA SER A 162 2.00 -8.58 -29.11
C SER A 162 3.26 -8.69 -29.97
N GLU A 163 4.44 -8.49 -29.40
CA GLU A 163 5.72 -8.51 -30.10
C GLU A 163 6.63 -9.67 -29.66
N THR A 164 6.18 -10.46 -28.67
CA THR A 164 6.86 -11.67 -28.23
C THR A 164 6.29 -12.90 -28.97
N ASN A 165 7.16 -13.83 -29.33
CA ASN A 165 6.75 -15.05 -30.04
C ASN A 165 5.65 -15.81 -29.30
N PRO A 166 4.48 -16.09 -29.90
CA PRO A 166 3.34 -16.73 -29.23
C PRO A 166 3.66 -18.11 -28.64
N LYS A 167 4.52 -18.89 -29.31
CA LYS A 167 4.96 -20.22 -28.82
C LYS A 167 5.75 -20.09 -27.53
N THR A 168 6.62 -19.09 -27.43
CA THR A 168 7.38 -18.79 -26.23
C THR A 168 6.43 -18.36 -25.08
N LEU A 169 5.46 -17.47 -25.35
CA LEU A 169 4.47 -17.07 -24.35
C LEU A 169 3.65 -18.24 -23.83
N THR A 170 3.15 -19.10 -24.74
CA THR A 170 2.39 -20.29 -24.36
C THR A 170 3.22 -21.23 -23.49
N LYS A 171 4.46 -21.51 -23.89
CA LYS A 171 5.38 -22.34 -23.10
C LYS A 171 5.56 -21.77 -21.68
N LEU A 172 5.84 -20.47 -21.56
CA LEU A 172 6.00 -19.83 -20.25
C LEU A 172 4.71 -19.87 -19.43
N MET A 173 3.55 -19.69 -20.05
CA MET A 173 2.25 -19.79 -19.36
C MET A 173 1.99 -21.20 -18.81
N CYS A 174 2.48 -22.26 -19.48
CA CYS A 174 2.41 -23.63 -18.98
C CYS A 174 3.36 -23.91 -17.81
N GLU A 175 4.44 -23.14 -17.68
CA GLU A 175 5.41 -23.26 -16.60
C GLU A 175 5.08 -22.40 -15.38
N ILE A 176 4.33 -21.31 -15.57
CA ILE A 176 3.99 -20.37 -14.48
C ILE A 176 2.78 -20.90 -13.71
N SER A 177 2.97 -21.08 -12.39
CA SER A 177 1.88 -21.46 -11.50
C SER A 177 0.72 -20.46 -11.53
N VAL A 178 -0.51 -20.96 -11.52
CA VAL A 178 -1.73 -20.13 -11.44
C VAL A 178 -1.72 -19.18 -10.23
N GLY A 179 -0.99 -19.53 -9.16
CA GLY A 179 -0.83 -18.70 -7.96
C GLY A 179 -0.02 -17.42 -8.16
N GLU A 180 0.67 -17.27 -9.29
CA GLU A 180 1.41 -16.05 -9.64
C GLU A 180 0.52 -15.01 -10.37
N LEU A 181 -0.71 -15.39 -10.71
CA LEU A 181 -1.65 -14.47 -11.32
C LEU A 181 -2.17 -13.43 -10.32
N TRP A 182 -2.28 -12.21 -10.81
CA TRP A 182 -2.90 -11.12 -10.07
C TRP A 182 -4.31 -11.48 -9.59
N GLY A 183 -4.54 -11.42 -8.28
CA GLY A 183 -5.81 -11.78 -7.65
C GLY A 183 -5.93 -13.24 -7.22
N VAL A 184 -4.94 -14.10 -7.49
CA VAL A 184 -4.90 -15.49 -7.02
C VAL A 184 -4.06 -15.60 -5.75
N GLY A 185 -4.72 -15.53 -4.59
CA GLY A 185 -4.08 -15.76 -3.29
C GLY A 185 -3.97 -17.26 -2.94
N VAL A 186 -3.28 -17.56 -1.84
CA VAL A 186 -2.99 -18.94 -1.40
C VAL A 186 -4.24 -19.84 -1.33
N ARG A 187 -5.36 -19.31 -0.79
CA ARG A 187 -6.61 -20.09 -0.68
C ARG A 187 -7.22 -20.39 -2.04
N LEU A 188 -7.20 -19.42 -2.93
CA LEU A 188 -7.74 -19.59 -4.29
C LEU A 188 -6.87 -20.50 -5.13
N LYS A 189 -5.52 -20.37 -5.02
CA LYS A 189 -4.58 -21.29 -5.64
C LYS A 189 -4.87 -22.75 -5.24
N LYS A 190 -5.06 -23.02 -3.93
CA LYS A 190 -5.37 -24.38 -3.45
C LYS A 190 -6.63 -24.92 -4.10
N ARG A 191 -7.72 -24.14 -4.14
CA ARG A 191 -9.00 -24.57 -4.74
C ARG A 191 -8.90 -24.75 -6.26
N LEU A 192 -8.13 -23.91 -6.97
CA LEU A 192 -7.88 -24.10 -8.41
C LEU A 192 -7.09 -25.38 -8.67
N ASN A 193 -6.07 -25.65 -7.88
CA ASN A 193 -5.27 -26.89 -7.98
C ASN A 193 -6.10 -28.15 -7.73
N GLU A 194 -7.06 -28.12 -6.79
CA GLU A 194 -8.00 -29.21 -6.54
C GLU A 194 -8.87 -29.54 -7.77
N LEU A 195 -9.05 -28.57 -8.68
CA LEU A 195 -9.79 -28.73 -9.94
C LEU A 195 -8.86 -29.01 -11.15
N GLY A 196 -7.58 -29.33 -10.92
CA GLY A 196 -6.60 -29.58 -11.97
C GLY A 196 -6.04 -28.33 -12.67
N ILE A 197 -6.39 -27.12 -12.23
CA ILE A 197 -5.90 -25.86 -12.77
C ILE A 197 -4.62 -25.47 -12.02
N LEU A 198 -3.47 -25.84 -12.57
CA LEU A 198 -2.16 -25.68 -11.92
C LEU A 198 -1.40 -24.47 -12.45
N THR A 199 -1.57 -24.18 -13.74
CA THR A 199 -0.80 -23.19 -14.48
C THR A 199 -1.66 -22.02 -14.97
N VAL A 200 -0.99 -20.96 -15.42
CA VAL A 200 -1.64 -19.82 -16.08
C VAL A 200 -2.36 -20.28 -17.36
N HIS A 201 -1.76 -21.21 -18.10
CA HIS A 201 -2.35 -21.75 -19.33
C HIS A 201 -3.64 -22.51 -19.04
N ASP A 202 -3.66 -23.35 -18.00
CA ASP A 202 -4.88 -24.11 -17.63
C ASP A 202 -6.04 -23.17 -17.34
N LEU A 203 -5.79 -22.07 -16.58
CA LEU A 203 -6.83 -21.09 -16.30
C LEU A 203 -7.26 -20.31 -17.54
N LYS A 204 -6.33 -19.97 -18.43
CA LYS A 204 -6.62 -19.28 -19.70
C LYS A 204 -7.54 -20.09 -20.60
N THR A 205 -7.37 -21.40 -20.65
CA THR A 205 -8.15 -22.33 -21.48
C THR A 205 -9.44 -22.82 -20.81
N ALA A 206 -9.62 -22.55 -19.53
CA ALA A 206 -10.82 -22.92 -18.77
C ALA A 206 -12.06 -22.19 -19.28
N SER A 207 -13.24 -22.82 -19.14
CA SER A 207 -14.51 -22.16 -19.44
C SER A 207 -14.79 -21.03 -18.47
N ALA A 208 -14.91 -19.80 -18.97
CA ALA A 208 -15.19 -18.61 -18.14
C ALA A 208 -16.52 -18.74 -17.37
N LYS A 209 -17.56 -19.28 -18.00
CA LYS A 209 -18.87 -19.51 -17.35
C LYS A 209 -18.77 -20.52 -16.22
N TRP A 210 -18.03 -21.62 -16.43
CA TRP A 210 -17.80 -22.62 -15.39
C TRP A 210 -16.99 -22.03 -14.23
N MET A 211 -15.94 -21.24 -14.50
CA MET A 211 -15.16 -20.56 -13.48
C MET A 211 -16.00 -19.60 -12.63
N LYS A 212 -16.97 -18.91 -13.23
CA LYS A 212 -17.92 -18.07 -12.48
C LYS A 212 -18.77 -18.87 -11.50
N GLN A 213 -19.28 -20.01 -11.93
CA GLN A 213 -20.13 -20.90 -11.11
C GLN A 213 -19.34 -21.48 -9.93
N MET A 214 -18.11 -21.94 -10.18
CA MET A 214 -17.26 -22.57 -9.16
C MET A 214 -16.63 -21.57 -8.18
N PHE A 215 -16.42 -20.32 -8.59
CA PHE A 215 -15.70 -19.32 -7.79
C PHE A 215 -16.45 -17.99 -7.68
N SER A 216 -16.33 -17.15 -8.69
CA SER A 216 -16.93 -15.80 -8.72
C SER A 216 -16.76 -15.12 -10.08
N ILE A 217 -17.47 -14.00 -10.25
CA ILE A 217 -17.33 -13.11 -11.41
C ILE A 217 -15.87 -12.59 -11.59
N ASN A 218 -15.09 -12.47 -10.52
CA ASN A 218 -13.71 -12.03 -10.63
C ASN A 218 -12.83 -13.05 -11.35
N ILE A 219 -13.07 -14.34 -11.14
CA ILE A 219 -12.33 -15.39 -11.86
C ILE A 219 -12.81 -15.52 -13.29
N GLU A 220 -14.11 -15.37 -13.56
CA GLU A 220 -14.63 -15.25 -14.93
C GLU A 220 -13.94 -14.13 -15.70
N ARG A 221 -13.85 -12.93 -15.11
CA ARG A 221 -13.16 -11.78 -15.70
C ARG A 221 -11.67 -12.04 -15.90
N MET A 222 -11.04 -12.75 -14.99
CA MET A 222 -9.62 -13.13 -15.12
C MET A 222 -9.40 -14.02 -16.35
N VAL A 223 -10.28 -14.98 -16.61
CA VAL A 223 -10.22 -15.80 -17.84
C VAL A 223 -10.41 -14.94 -19.09
N TYR A 224 -11.37 -14.02 -19.09
CA TYR A 224 -11.55 -13.08 -20.22
C TYR A 224 -10.30 -12.21 -20.44
N GLU A 225 -9.75 -11.64 -19.37
CA GLU A 225 -8.54 -10.82 -19.43
C GLU A 225 -7.33 -11.61 -19.98
N LEU A 226 -7.15 -12.87 -19.56
CA LEU A 226 -6.09 -13.76 -20.08
C LEU A 226 -6.28 -14.09 -21.58
N ASN A 227 -7.49 -14.00 -22.09
CA ASN A 227 -7.82 -14.15 -23.52
C ASN A 227 -7.84 -12.82 -24.29
N GLY A 228 -7.41 -11.72 -23.66
CA GLY A 228 -7.28 -10.42 -24.31
C GLY A 228 -8.58 -9.61 -24.38
N ILE A 229 -9.64 -10.03 -23.67
CA ILE A 229 -10.91 -9.31 -23.52
C ILE A 229 -10.82 -8.43 -22.29
N GLN A 230 -10.82 -7.12 -22.49
CA GLN A 230 -10.64 -6.14 -21.40
C GLN A 230 -11.88 -6.08 -20.51
N CYS A 231 -11.70 -6.41 -19.22
CA CYS A 231 -12.72 -6.29 -18.17
C CYS A 231 -12.43 -5.14 -17.20
N TYR A 232 -11.18 -4.69 -17.13
CA TYR A 232 -10.73 -3.61 -16.25
C TYR A 232 -10.12 -2.48 -17.08
N PRO A 233 -10.87 -1.39 -17.32
CA PRO A 233 -10.31 -0.21 -17.99
C PRO A 233 -9.27 0.50 -17.11
N ILE A 234 -8.47 1.39 -17.70
CA ILE A 234 -7.60 2.29 -16.95
C ILE A 234 -8.49 3.33 -16.25
N GLU A 235 -8.34 3.44 -14.94
CA GLU A 235 -9.06 4.39 -14.10
C GLU A 235 -8.17 5.62 -13.81
N SER A 236 -8.17 6.59 -14.73
CA SER A 236 -7.37 7.81 -14.58
C SER A 236 -7.89 8.70 -13.43
N ILE A 237 -9.17 8.58 -13.07
CA ILE A 237 -9.78 9.30 -11.96
C ILE A 237 -10.03 8.32 -10.82
N LYS A 238 -9.39 8.57 -9.69
CA LYS A 238 -9.59 7.74 -8.49
C LYS A 238 -11.00 7.96 -7.94
N PRO A 239 -11.82 6.90 -7.74
CA PRO A 239 -13.13 7.04 -7.15
C PRO A 239 -13.05 7.54 -5.71
N ASP A 240 -14.11 8.23 -5.26
CA ASP A 240 -14.21 8.71 -3.88
C ASP A 240 -14.06 7.55 -2.90
N GLN A 241 -13.33 7.79 -1.83
CA GLN A 241 -13.15 6.77 -0.78
C GLN A 241 -14.49 6.52 -0.06
N LYS A 242 -14.83 5.25 0.10
CA LYS A 242 -16.02 4.83 0.86
C LYS A 242 -15.80 4.83 2.37
N GLN A 243 -14.54 4.77 2.80
CA GLN A 243 -14.15 4.75 4.21
C GLN A 243 -12.76 5.38 4.39
N ILE A 244 -12.55 6.04 5.53
CA ILE A 244 -11.23 6.50 5.98
C ILE A 244 -10.84 5.70 7.21
N VAL A 245 -9.74 4.95 7.12
CA VAL A 245 -9.23 4.12 8.22
C VAL A 245 -7.95 4.75 8.77
N CYS A 246 -7.90 4.92 10.10
CA CYS A 246 -6.70 5.26 10.85
C CYS A 246 -6.52 4.25 11.98
N SER A 247 -5.50 3.39 11.86
CA SER A 247 -5.21 2.36 12.86
C SER A 247 -3.71 2.09 12.96
N ARG A 248 -3.27 1.60 14.12
CA ARG A 248 -1.88 1.15 14.33
C ARG A 248 -1.83 -0.12 15.17
N SER A 249 -0.93 -1.02 14.80
CA SER A 249 -0.38 -1.96 15.77
C SER A 249 0.64 -1.20 16.61
N PHE A 250 0.60 -1.39 17.90
CA PHE A 250 1.44 -0.65 18.85
C PHE A 250 2.84 -1.28 18.92
N GLY A 251 3.85 -0.44 19.11
CA GLY A 251 5.24 -0.88 19.33
C GLY A 251 5.41 -1.60 20.67
N GLN A 252 4.64 -1.18 21.66
CA GLN A 252 4.48 -1.83 22.97
C GLN A 252 3.00 -2.07 23.24
N LYS A 253 2.68 -3.07 24.04
CA LYS A 253 1.29 -3.32 24.45
C LYS A 253 0.78 -2.16 25.32
N ILE A 254 -0.48 -1.81 25.12
CA ILE A 254 -1.16 -0.78 25.90
C ILE A 254 -2.16 -1.47 26.83
N ASN A 255 -2.11 -1.11 28.12
CA ASN A 255 -3.04 -1.57 29.16
C ASN A 255 -3.57 -0.44 30.07
N ARG A 256 -3.18 0.82 29.79
CA ARG A 256 -3.69 1.99 30.50
C ARG A 256 -4.67 2.75 29.61
N TYR A 257 -5.72 3.26 30.21
CA TYR A 257 -6.76 4.03 29.51
C TYR A 257 -6.19 5.29 28.85
N GLU A 258 -5.32 6.02 29.57
CA GLU A 258 -4.74 7.29 29.10
C GLU A 258 -3.90 7.07 27.83
N ASP A 259 -3.08 6.01 27.80
CA ASP A 259 -2.26 5.67 26.62
C ASP A 259 -3.15 5.29 25.41
N MET A 260 -4.29 4.63 25.66
CA MET A 260 -5.26 4.28 24.62
C MET A 260 -6.02 5.53 24.13
N ALA A 261 -6.40 6.44 25.04
CA ALA A 261 -7.06 7.70 24.71
C ALA A 261 -6.15 8.59 23.83
N ASP A 262 -4.86 8.68 24.16
CA ASP A 262 -3.86 9.37 23.35
C ASP A 262 -3.79 8.76 21.91
N ALA A 263 -3.69 7.45 21.79
CA ALA A 263 -3.67 6.78 20.49
C ALA A 263 -4.94 7.07 19.68
N VAL A 264 -6.12 6.94 20.29
CA VAL A 264 -7.42 7.19 19.64
C VAL A 264 -7.54 8.65 19.23
N ALA A 265 -7.16 9.60 20.09
CA ALA A 265 -7.17 11.04 19.77
C ALA A 265 -6.29 11.34 18.54
N THR A 266 -5.11 10.73 18.47
CA THR A 266 -4.23 10.86 17.30
C THR A 266 -4.82 10.25 16.04
N PHE A 267 -5.53 9.11 16.13
CA PHE A 267 -6.19 8.52 14.96
C PHE A 267 -7.34 9.40 14.47
N VAL A 268 -8.13 9.98 15.38
CA VAL A 268 -9.20 10.93 15.03
C VAL A 268 -8.62 12.16 14.34
N GLN A 269 -7.55 12.73 14.87
CA GLN A 269 -6.87 13.87 14.26
C GLN A 269 -6.42 13.57 12.82
N ARG A 270 -5.76 12.45 12.62
CA ARG A 270 -5.29 12.03 11.28
C ARG A 270 -6.46 11.75 10.32
N ALA A 271 -7.55 11.18 10.83
CA ALA A 271 -8.72 10.88 10.02
C ALA A 271 -9.47 12.16 9.62
N SER A 272 -9.63 13.13 10.52
CA SER A 272 -10.27 14.42 10.23
C SER A 272 -9.47 15.25 9.22
N ILE A 273 -8.14 15.24 9.30
CA ILE A 273 -7.28 15.87 8.29
C ILE A 273 -7.48 15.22 6.91
N LYS A 274 -7.56 13.87 6.85
CA LYS A 274 -7.81 13.16 5.59
C LYS A 274 -9.19 13.47 5.01
N LEU A 275 -10.23 13.61 5.84
CA LEU A 275 -11.56 14.05 5.41
C LEU A 275 -11.47 15.42 4.73
N ARG A 276 -10.91 16.42 5.41
CA ARG A 276 -10.82 17.78 4.90
C ARG A 276 -9.98 17.87 3.62
N LYS A 277 -8.81 17.20 3.56
CA LYS A 277 -7.98 17.16 2.34
C LYS A 277 -8.71 16.55 1.14
N GLN A 278 -9.67 15.66 1.36
CA GLN A 278 -10.50 15.06 0.30
C GLN A 278 -11.85 15.76 0.13
N ARG A 279 -12.13 16.83 0.88
CA ARG A 279 -13.42 17.53 0.89
C ARG A 279 -14.59 16.58 1.19
N LEU A 280 -14.39 15.69 2.17
CA LEU A 280 -15.36 14.70 2.63
C LEU A 280 -15.78 14.99 4.07
N THR A 281 -16.99 14.57 4.41
CA THR A 281 -17.54 14.53 5.76
C THR A 281 -17.97 13.11 6.09
N ALA A 282 -18.07 12.76 7.36
CA ALA A 282 -18.47 11.45 7.83
C ALA A 282 -19.62 11.52 8.83
N LYS A 283 -20.52 10.54 8.82
CA LYS A 283 -21.59 10.39 9.81
C LYS A 283 -21.40 9.19 10.72
N GLN A 284 -20.68 8.17 10.28
CA GLN A 284 -20.42 6.96 11.05
C GLN A 284 -18.95 6.86 11.49
N MET A 285 -18.75 6.36 12.71
CA MET A 285 -17.44 5.99 13.23
C MET A 285 -17.49 4.57 13.80
N THR A 286 -16.54 3.74 13.44
CA THR A 286 -16.29 2.46 14.12
C THR A 286 -14.97 2.59 14.87
N LEU A 287 -15.01 2.42 16.19
CA LEU A 287 -13.81 2.30 17.03
C LEU A 287 -13.58 0.82 17.31
N PHE A 288 -12.36 0.37 17.17
CA PHE A 288 -11.97 -1.01 17.48
C PHE A 288 -10.63 -1.08 18.21
N MET A 289 -10.50 -2.07 19.07
CA MET A 289 -9.24 -2.43 19.72
C MET A 289 -9.16 -3.94 19.89
N ARG A 290 -7.95 -4.48 19.87
CA ARG A 290 -7.73 -5.92 20.00
C ARG A 290 -6.39 -6.26 20.64
N ASN A 291 -6.31 -7.43 21.28
CA ASN A 291 -5.06 -8.01 21.74
C ASN A 291 -4.27 -8.65 20.57
N ASN A 292 -3.12 -9.23 20.87
CA ASN A 292 -2.33 -9.95 19.87
C ASN A 292 -3.06 -11.24 19.44
N PRO A 293 -3.39 -11.41 18.13
CA PRO A 293 -4.10 -12.59 17.64
C PRO A 293 -3.26 -13.88 17.67
N PHE A 294 -1.94 -13.77 17.85
CA PHE A 294 -1.00 -14.89 17.92
C PHE A 294 -0.58 -15.25 19.35
N SER A 295 -1.16 -14.59 20.35
CA SER A 295 -0.93 -14.92 21.75
C SER A 295 -1.66 -16.22 22.10
N SER A 296 -1.09 -17.02 23.05
CA SER A 296 -1.75 -18.20 23.61
C SER A 296 -3.04 -17.89 24.38
N LYS A 297 -3.27 -16.63 24.72
CA LYS A 297 -4.50 -16.14 25.35
C LYS A 297 -5.62 -16.02 24.31
N HIS A 298 -6.88 -16.11 24.77
CA HIS A 298 -8.05 -15.93 23.91
C HIS A 298 -7.98 -14.63 23.10
N ARG A 299 -8.38 -14.72 21.84
CA ARG A 299 -8.49 -13.54 20.96
C ARG A 299 -9.60 -12.63 21.46
N ILE A 300 -9.23 -11.44 21.88
CA ILE A 300 -10.14 -10.40 22.34
C ILE A 300 -10.17 -9.29 21.30
N GLN A 301 -11.38 -8.92 20.87
CA GLN A 301 -11.60 -7.79 19.99
C GLN A 301 -12.85 -7.06 20.45
N HIS A 302 -12.69 -5.79 20.80
CA HIS A 302 -13.79 -4.90 21.14
C HIS A 302 -14.03 -3.96 19.96
N VAL A 303 -15.29 -3.81 19.57
CA VAL A 303 -15.71 -2.97 18.43
C VAL A 303 -17.00 -2.27 18.81
N ILE A 304 -17.07 -0.97 18.60
CA ILE A 304 -18.30 -0.20 18.72
C ILE A 304 -18.51 0.62 17.46
N ARG A 305 -19.75 0.63 16.97
CA ARG A 305 -20.21 1.51 15.90
C ARG A 305 -20.96 2.67 16.53
N LEU A 306 -20.56 3.86 16.16
CA LEU A 306 -21.10 5.12 16.65
C LEU A 306 -21.62 5.92 15.47
N GLN A 307 -22.68 6.67 15.68
CA GLN A 307 -23.25 7.55 14.68
C GLN A 307 -23.33 8.96 15.24
N HIS A 308 -22.82 9.93 14.50
CA HIS A 308 -23.02 11.34 14.78
C HIS A 308 -24.40 11.76 14.26
N TYR A 309 -25.02 12.74 14.89
CA TYR A 309 -26.34 13.23 14.48
C TYR A 309 -26.32 13.84 13.08
N ASP A 310 -25.17 14.38 12.65
CA ASP A 310 -24.96 15.04 11.37
C ASP A 310 -23.63 14.65 10.70
N TYR A 311 -23.47 15.00 9.41
CA TYR A 311 -22.21 14.83 8.69
C TYR A 311 -21.19 15.85 9.18
N THR A 312 -19.99 15.41 9.54
CA THR A 312 -18.96 16.29 10.09
C THR A 312 -17.54 15.90 9.65
N ASP A 313 -16.68 16.91 9.53
CA ASP A 313 -15.22 16.76 9.44
C ASP A 313 -14.52 17.45 10.64
N ASN A 314 -15.32 17.96 11.56
CA ASN A 314 -14.85 18.68 12.75
C ASN A 314 -14.12 17.72 13.70
N HIS A 315 -12.86 18.00 13.95
CA HIS A 315 -12.01 17.20 14.81
C HIS A 315 -12.58 17.02 16.23
N GLN A 316 -13.12 18.09 16.84
CA GLN A 316 -13.60 18.04 18.22
C GLN A 316 -14.87 17.18 18.35
N GLN A 317 -15.79 17.28 17.38
CA GLN A 317 -17.00 16.46 17.36
C GLN A 317 -16.67 14.97 17.21
N LEU A 318 -15.78 14.66 16.26
CA LEU A 318 -15.28 13.29 16.05
C LEU A 318 -14.51 12.78 17.28
N LEU A 319 -13.74 13.63 17.95
CA LEU A 319 -13.00 13.25 19.15
C LEU A 319 -13.95 12.94 20.32
N ARG A 320 -14.95 13.78 20.58
CA ARG A 320 -15.97 13.50 21.62
C ARG A 320 -16.68 12.17 21.36
N LEU A 321 -17.06 11.91 20.12
CA LEU A 321 -17.69 10.64 19.72
C LEU A 321 -16.77 9.44 19.97
N ALA A 322 -15.50 9.57 19.63
CA ALA A 322 -14.49 8.51 19.83
C ALA A 322 -14.23 8.23 21.30
N MET A 323 -14.11 9.29 22.15
CA MET A 323 -13.88 9.12 23.59
C MET A 323 -15.08 8.47 24.27
N HIS A 324 -16.31 8.88 23.94
CA HIS A 324 -17.51 8.20 24.42
C HIS A 324 -17.55 6.71 24.03
N GLY A 325 -17.11 6.39 22.79
CA GLY A 325 -17.00 5.00 22.38
C GLY A 325 -15.91 4.24 23.13
N LEU A 326 -14.79 4.90 23.41
CA LEU A 326 -13.67 4.31 24.13
C LEU A 326 -14.06 3.94 25.57
N GLU A 327 -14.76 4.82 26.28
CA GLU A 327 -15.28 4.55 27.62
C GLU A 327 -16.14 3.29 27.69
N LYS A 328 -16.93 3.02 26.64
CA LYS A 328 -17.83 1.87 26.57
C LYS A 328 -17.13 0.52 26.30
N ILE A 329 -16.01 0.53 25.57
CA ILE A 329 -15.40 -0.72 25.11
C ILE A 329 -14.02 -0.99 25.70
N TYR A 330 -13.44 -0.04 26.42
CA TYR A 330 -12.17 -0.25 27.11
C TYR A 330 -12.39 -1.14 28.34
N HIS A 331 -11.51 -2.12 28.51
CA HIS A 331 -11.48 -2.99 29.68
C HIS A 331 -10.09 -2.99 30.29
N GLN A 332 -10.01 -2.68 31.56
CA GLN A 332 -8.76 -2.73 32.32
C GLN A 332 -8.22 -4.16 32.40
N GLY A 333 -6.90 -4.30 32.42
CA GLY A 333 -6.25 -5.63 32.53
C GLY A 333 -6.05 -6.36 31.19
N ILE A 334 -6.52 -5.77 30.06
CA ILE A 334 -6.27 -6.33 28.73
C ILE A 334 -5.04 -5.65 28.10
N ASP A 335 -4.09 -6.46 27.64
CA ASP A 335 -2.95 -6.00 26.84
C ASP A 335 -3.34 -5.79 25.38
N TYR A 336 -3.72 -4.58 25.02
CA TYR A 336 -4.08 -4.24 23.66
C TYR A 336 -2.84 -4.12 22.76
N HIS A 337 -2.92 -4.72 21.59
CA HIS A 337 -1.84 -4.72 20.58
C HIS A 337 -2.16 -3.81 19.40
N LYS A 338 -3.43 -3.57 19.10
CA LYS A 338 -3.87 -2.74 17.98
C LYS A 338 -5.16 -2.01 18.32
N ALA A 339 -5.23 -0.74 17.91
CA ALA A 339 -6.49 0.00 17.89
C ALA A 339 -6.61 0.83 16.62
N GLY A 340 -7.82 1.33 16.35
CA GLY A 340 -8.07 2.22 15.24
C GLY A 340 -9.51 2.67 15.14
N ILE A 341 -9.70 3.66 14.27
CA ILE A 341 -11.02 4.16 13.88
C ILE A 341 -11.24 3.97 12.40
N VAL A 342 -12.49 3.77 12.03
CA VAL A 342 -12.98 3.77 10.65
C VAL A 342 -14.09 4.81 10.57
N LEU A 343 -13.90 5.82 9.71
CA LEU A 343 -14.96 6.76 9.36
C LEU A 343 -15.69 6.22 8.12
N GLY A 344 -16.99 6.13 8.19
CA GLY A 344 -17.87 5.61 7.14
C GLY A 344 -19.06 6.54 6.90
N ASP A 345 -19.93 6.12 5.97
CA ASP A 345 -20.99 6.98 5.44
C ASP A 345 -20.43 8.36 5.08
N LEU A 346 -19.54 8.35 4.06
CA LEU A 346 -18.82 9.54 3.62
C LEU A 346 -19.64 10.27 2.55
N ARG A 347 -19.69 11.62 2.65
CA ARG A 347 -20.28 12.50 1.63
C ARG A 347 -19.35 13.64 1.29
N ARG A 348 -19.45 14.17 0.07
CA ARG A 348 -18.73 15.38 -0.32
C ARG A 348 -19.29 16.59 0.41
N SER A 349 -18.41 17.43 0.98
CA SER A 349 -18.79 18.64 1.72
C SER A 349 -19.56 19.65 0.87
N ILE A 350 -19.36 19.65 -0.46
CA ILE A 350 -20.02 20.56 -1.41
C ILE A 350 -21.55 20.32 -1.46
N ASN A 351 -22.02 19.12 -1.20
CA ASN A 351 -23.44 18.76 -1.23
C ASN A 351 -24.19 19.16 0.05
N LEU A 352 -23.49 19.71 1.05
CA LEU A 352 -24.05 20.07 2.35
C LEU A 352 -24.28 21.56 2.53
N ASN A 353 -23.96 22.39 1.52
CA ASN A 353 -24.04 23.85 1.63
C ASN A 353 -25.47 24.42 1.79
N GLN A 354 -26.53 23.62 1.64
CA GLN A 354 -27.90 24.06 1.86
C GLN A 354 -28.36 24.00 3.33
N ASP A 355 -27.76 23.13 4.15
CA ASP A 355 -28.16 22.93 5.55
C ASP A 355 -27.14 23.44 6.61
N TYR A 356 -25.95 23.87 6.18
CA TYR A 356 -24.83 24.18 7.06
C TYR A 356 -24.65 25.67 7.39
N SER A 357 -25.71 26.47 7.26
CA SER A 357 -25.69 27.92 7.59
C SER A 357 -25.35 28.24 9.06
N ALA A 358 -25.21 27.25 9.93
CA ALA A 358 -25.16 27.49 11.37
C ALA A 358 -23.79 27.56 12.04
N ARG A 359 -22.64 27.19 11.37
CA ARG A 359 -21.34 27.20 12.06
C ARG A 359 -20.12 27.53 11.20
N PRO A 360 -19.99 28.77 10.64
CA PRO A 360 -18.82 29.22 9.89
C PRO A 360 -17.51 29.17 10.72
N GLN A 361 -17.59 29.44 12.02
CA GLN A 361 -16.43 29.59 12.91
C GLN A 361 -15.57 28.33 13.06
N TRP A 362 -16.18 27.13 13.07
CA TRP A 362 -15.44 25.87 13.24
C TRP A 362 -14.61 25.47 12.01
N HIS A 363 -15.09 25.82 10.82
CA HIS A 363 -14.33 25.61 9.56
C HIS A 363 -13.08 26.49 9.51
N HIS A 364 -13.19 27.76 9.94
CA HIS A 364 -12.06 28.66 10.02
C HIS A 364 -10.98 28.13 10.97
N LEU A 365 -11.37 27.70 12.17
CA LEU A 365 -10.43 27.14 13.14
C LEU A 365 -9.72 25.88 12.61
N SER A 366 -10.47 24.94 12.03
CA SER A 366 -9.89 23.71 11.47
C SER A 366 -8.92 23.99 10.34
N ASN A 367 -9.28 24.90 9.42
CA ASN A 367 -8.42 25.32 8.29
C ASN A 367 -7.17 26.04 8.79
N THR A 368 -7.30 26.91 9.81
CA THR A 368 -6.14 27.58 10.42
C THR A 368 -5.18 26.59 11.07
N ILE A 369 -5.70 25.62 11.81
CA ILE A 369 -4.89 24.55 12.41
C ILE A 369 -4.19 23.73 11.35
N ASP A 370 -4.88 23.37 10.26
CA ASP A 370 -4.29 22.61 9.16
C ASP A 370 -3.21 23.43 8.44
N ALA A 371 -3.43 24.74 8.19
CA ALA A 371 -2.45 25.65 7.60
C ALA A 371 -1.18 25.77 8.48
N ILE A 372 -1.34 25.87 9.80
CA ILE A 372 -0.20 25.90 10.73
C ILE A 372 0.59 24.57 10.66
N ARG A 373 -0.08 23.42 10.62
CA ARG A 373 0.55 22.12 10.49
C ARG A 373 1.29 21.95 9.16
N ASP A 374 0.68 22.38 8.07
CA ASP A 374 1.30 22.31 6.74
C ASP A 374 2.53 23.23 6.66
N LYS A 375 2.48 24.44 7.27
CA LYS A 375 3.60 25.38 7.33
C LYS A 375 4.79 24.87 8.14
N TYR A 376 4.55 24.28 9.29
CA TYR A 376 5.61 23.86 10.22
C TYR A 376 5.95 22.37 10.16
N HIS A 377 5.24 21.59 9.33
CA HIS A 377 5.44 20.15 9.12
C HIS A 377 5.48 19.31 10.42
N ALA A 378 4.88 19.80 11.49
CA ALA A 378 4.91 19.19 12.82
C ALA A 378 3.53 19.24 13.50
N ASN A 379 3.29 18.31 14.44
CA ASN A 379 2.12 18.33 15.29
C ASN A 379 2.30 19.37 16.43
N ILE A 380 2.36 20.66 16.05
CA ILE A 380 2.56 21.75 17.02
C ILE A 380 1.29 21.96 17.83
N ILE A 381 0.11 21.80 17.21
CA ILE A 381 -1.18 21.92 17.87
C ILE A 381 -1.73 20.51 18.10
N MET A 382 -1.91 20.16 19.37
CA MET A 382 -2.43 18.87 19.83
C MET A 382 -3.66 19.08 20.71
N SER A 383 -4.54 18.06 20.77
CA SER A 383 -5.62 18.05 21.77
C SER A 383 -5.06 17.69 23.16
N GLY A 384 -5.76 18.06 24.22
CA GLY A 384 -5.35 17.72 25.59
C GLY A 384 -5.28 16.22 25.90
N TRP A 385 -5.81 15.38 25.02
CA TRP A 385 -5.71 13.92 25.10
C TRP A 385 -4.42 13.35 24.47
N GLN A 386 -3.62 14.16 23.78
CA GLN A 386 -2.43 13.70 23.06
C GLN A 386 -1.14 14.01 23.84
N SER A 387 -0.20 13.09 23.84
CA SER A 387 1.14 13.27 24.36
C SER A 387 2.18 13.34 23.22
N LYS A 388 3.33 14.02 23.49
CA LYS A 388 4.45 14.04 22.53
C LYS A 388 5.13 12.68 22.42
N ASP A 389 5.23 11.96 23.53
CA ASP A 389 5.99 10.70 23.65
C ASP A 389 5.08 9.50 23.90
N GLY A 390 4.09 9.32 23.03
CA GLY A 390 3.14 8.21 23.15
C GLY A 390 3.83 6.84 23.12
N LYS A 391 3.66 6.04 24.18
CA LYS A 391 4.22 4.67 24.30
C LYS A 391 3.75 3.73 23.19
N TRP A 392 2.66 4.08 22.51
CA TRP A 392 2.09 3.34 21.40
C TRP A 392 2.80 3.60 20.05
N ASN A 393 3.77 4.51 20.03
CA ASN A 393 4.49 4.88 18.82
C ASN A 393 5.12 3.65 18.14
N MET A 394 5.24 3.76 16.83
CA MET A 394 5.80 2.70 16.00
C MET A 394 7.28 2.51 16.29
N LYS A 395 7.69 1.26 16.55
CA LYS A 395 9.10 0.90 16.66
C LYS A 395 9.75 0.91 15.26
N GLN A 396 10.87 1.62 15.13
CA GLN A 396 11.69 1.74 13.92
C GLN A 396 13.16 1.85 14.32
N SER A 397 13.78 0.71 14.66
CA SER A 397 15.12 0.69 15.26
C SER A 397 16.25 0.93 14.24
N ASN A 398 15.98 0.65 12.94
CA ASN A 398 16.97 0.69 11.86
C ASN A 398 16.49 1.62 10.72
N LYS A 399 15.92 2.78 11.07
CA LYS A 399 15.43 3.72 10.06
C LYS A 399 16.59 4.49 9.46
N SER A 400 16.63 4.59 8.12
CA SER A 400 17.54 5.45 7.36
C SER A 400 17.18 6.94 7.52
N PHE A 401 18.07 7.83 7.10
CA PHE A 401 17.80 9.26 7.00
C PHE A 401 16.69 9.56 5.97
N ARG A 402 15.99 10.67 6.18
CA ARG A 402 14.96 11.17 5.26
C ARG A 402 15.58 12.04 4.18
N PHE A 403 16.47 11.46 3.40
CA PHE A 403 17.36 12.13 2.43
C PHE A 403 16.67 13.16 1.52
N THR A 404 15.39 13.04 1.25
CA THR A 404 14.67 13.92 0.32
C THR A 404 13.55 14.73 0.97
N THR A 405 13.24 14.46 2.26
CA THR A 405 12.08 15.04 2.96
C THR A 405 12.44 15.75 4.26
N SER A 406 13.72 15.90 4.57
CA SER A 406 14.24 16.63 5.74
C SER A 406 15.54 17.33 5.36
N TRP A 407 15.56 18.66 5.47
CA TRP A 407 16.76 19.46 5.19
C TRP A 407 17.96 19.09 6.07
N GLN A 408 17.70 18.65 7.31
CA GLN A 408 18.73 18.27 8.26
C GLN A 408 19.35 16.89 8.02
N GLU A 409 18.73 16.11 7.11
CA GLU A 409 19.10 14.73 6.81
C GLU A 409 19.50 14.57 5.32
N LEU A 410 19.82 15.67 4.61
CA LEU A 410 20.36 15.63 3.26
C LEU A 410 21.75 15.00 3.25
N LEU A 411 22.10 14.36 2.13
CA LEU A 411 23.49 13.94 1.91
C LEU A 411 24.38 15.17 1.74
N GLU A 412 25.47 15.20 2.45
CA GLU A 412 26.53 16.19 2.25
C GLU A 412 27.41 15.76 1.08
N ALA A 413 27.67 16.70 0.16
CA ALA A 413 28.62 16.46 -0.92
C ALA A 413 30.04 16.54 -0.32
N SER A 414 30.79 15.45 -0.40
CA SER A 414 32.20 15.35 -0.03
C SER A 414 33.10 15.68 -1.20
#